data_af768626d3c22c3bdc3ae6a8e50ee967
#
_entry.id   af768626d3c22c3bdc3ae6a8e50ee967
#
_cell.length_a   1.000
_cell.length_b   1.000
_cell.length_c   1.000
_cell.angle_alpha   90.00
_cell.angle_beta   90.00
_cell.angle_gamma   90.00
#
_symmetry.space_group_name_H-M   'P 1'
#
loop_
_entity.id
_entity.type
_entity.pdbx_description
1 polymer ?
#
loop_
_entity_poly.entity_id
_entity_poly.type
_entity_poly.pdbx_seq_one_letter_code
_entity_poly.pdbx_strand_id
1 'polypeptide(L)'
;TLFPYTTLFRSLGTLTPQGPRDMVQSITQNLEKRLFIKGYPGTGKSSMMKKFANEALSRGFDAQLVWCGLDSNSIDMVILPELKFCIFDSTEPHVYFPDENRSGDEIFDMAKHCHPTEVEETNIQRIVANYKAMMAIAKQFALQYAEEERKIRKMVDAALNEEELNKRTAKLFE
;
A
#
# COMPACT_ATOMS: atom_id res chain seq x y z
N THR A 1 -10.06 13.92 20.80
CA THR A 1 -11.11 12.96 20.51
C THR A 1 -10.42 11.71 19.98
N LEU A 2 -10.35 10.69 20.80
CA LEU A 2 -9.81 9.38 20.44
C LEU A 2 -10.66 8.84 19.29
N PHE A 3 -9.98 8.41 18.25
CA PHE A 3 -10.58 7.77 17.07
C PHE A 3 -11.40 6.56 17.52
N PRO A 4 -12.71 6.50 17.26
CA PRO A 4 -13.55 5.38 17.65
C PRO A 4 -13.39 4.18 16.73
N TYR A 5 -12.24 4.03 16.06
CA TYR A 5 -12.07 3.05 14.99
C TYR A 5 -11.08 1.99 15.39
N THR A 6 -11.49 0.76 15.27
CA THR A 6 -10.58 -0.37 15.09
C THR A 6 -9.81 -0.19 13.77
N THR A 7 -8.98 0.84 13.70
CA THR A 7 -7.98 0.97 12.65
C THR A 7 -6.94 -0.09 12.88
N LEU A 8 -7.17 -1.25 12.31
CA LEU A 8 -6.06 -2.15 12.04
C LEU A 8 -5.09 -1.36 11.15
N PHE A 9 -3.94 -0.99 11.70
CA PHE A 9 -2.86 -0.42 10.92
C PHE A 9 -2.43 -1.47 9.90
N ARG A 10 -2.81 -1.25 8.65
CA ARG A 10 -2.40 -2.09 7.52
C ARG A 10 -1.60 -1.23 6.57
N SER A 11 -0.44 -1.72 6.15
CA SER A 11 0.24 -1.18 4.98
C SER A 11 -0.33 -1.86 3.73
N LEU A 12 -0.54 -1.09 2.67
CA LEU A 12 -1.00 -1.64 1.39
C LEU A 12 0.05 -2.55 0.76
N GLY A 13 1.30 -2.18 0.87
CA GLY A 13 2.40 -2.91 0.28
C GLY A 13 3.75 -2.54 0.89
N THR A 14 4.79 -3.13 0.34
CA THR A 14 6.17 -2.90 0.74
C THR A 14 7.12 -3.14 -0.44
N LEU A 15 8.33 -2.58 -0.31
CA LEU A 15 9.42 -2.90 -1.23
C LEU A 15 10.11 -4.19 -0.76
N THR A 16 10.18 -5.17 -1.65
CA THR A 16 10.86 -6.45 -1.40
C THR A 16 12.07 -6.60 -2.33
N PRO A 17 12.95 -7.59 -2.09
CA PRO A 17 14.02 -7.94 -3.02
C PRO A 17 13.53 -8.25 -4.44
N GLN A 18 12.31 -8.76 -4.59
CA GLN A 18 11.68 -9.03 -5.89
C GLN A 18 11.01 -7.80 -6.52
N GLY A 19 11.01 -6.66 -5.82
CA GLY A 19 10.35 -5.42 -6.19
C GLY A 19 9.16 -5.10 -5.29
N PRO A 20 8.38 -4.08 -5.64
CA PRO A 20 7.16 -3.73 -4.91
C PRO A 20 6.19 -4.91 -4.86
N ARG A 21 5.60 -5.15 -3.69
CA ARG A 21 4.54 -6.13 -3.48
C ARG A 21 3.43 -5.46 -2.68
N ASP A 22 2.20 -5.77 -3.02
CA ASP A 22 1.02 -5.23 -2.33
C ASP A 22 -0.06 -6.30 -2.14
N MET A 23 -1.08 -5.91 -1.39
CA MET A 23 -2.19 -6.77 -1.01
C MET A 23 -3.53 -6.31 -1.62
N VAL A 24 -3.50 -5.42 -2.62
CA VAL A 24 -4.72 -4.85 -3.25
C VAL A 24 -5.69 -5.93 -3.64
N GLN A 25 -5.24 -6.93 -4.40
CA GLN A 25 -6.11 -8.01 -4.88
C GLN A 25 -6.77 -8.79 -3.73
N SER A 26 -6.00 -9.23 -2.73
CA SER A 26 -6.51 -10.02 -1.62
C SER A 26 -7.45 -9.22 -0.71
N ILE A 27 -7.17 -7.94 -0.50
CA ILE A 27 -8.01 -7.06 0.34
C ILE A 27 -9.32 -6.73 -0.36
N THR A 28 -9.31 -6.56 -1.70
CA THR A 28 -10.46 -6.05 -2.44
C THR A 28 -11.29 -7.12 -3.16
N GLN A 29 -10.89 -8.40 -3.10
CA GLN A 29 -11.53 -9.48 -3.86
C GLN A 29 -13.04 -9.63 -3.57
N ASN A 30 -13.46 -9.39 -2.32
CA ASN A 30 -14.85 -9.55 -1.87
C ASN A 30 -15.63 -8.23 -1.87
N LEU A 31 -15.05 -7.14 -2.35
CA LEU A 31 -15.74 -5.85 -2.45
C LEU A 31 -16.54 -5.79 -3.75
N GLU A 32 -17.70 -5.15 -3.70
CA GLU A 32 -18.57 -5.00 -4.86
C GLU A 32 -18.16 -3.84 -5.75
N LYS A 33 -17.66 -2.75 -5.15
CA LYS A 33 -17.27 -1.52 -5.85
C LYS A 33 -15.86 -1.10 -5.49
N ARG A 34 -15.07 -0.77 -6.50
CA ARG A 34 -13.69 -0.31 -6.34
C ARG A 34 -13.46 0.94 -7.18
N LEU A 35 -13.02 2.02 -6.53
CA LEU A 35 -12.65 3.26 -7.20
C LEU A 35 -11.13 3.39 -7.30
N PHE A 36 -10.62 3.31 -8.51
CA PHE A 36 -9.20 3.36 -8.87
C PHE A 36 -8.78 4.82 -9.06
N ILE A 37 -8.01 5.38 -8.13
CA ILE A 37 -7.55 6.75 -8.24
C ILE A 37 -6.28 6.81 -9.06
N LYS A 38 -6.30 7.60 -10.11
CA LYS A 38 -5.15 7.92 -10.96
C LYS A 38 -4.71 9.36 -10.70
N GLY A 39 -3.48 9.67 -11.03
CA GLY A 39 -2.93 11.01 -10.93
C GLY A 39 -1.46 11.01 -10.50
N TYR A 40 -0.74 12.07 -10.83
CA TYR A 40 0.67 12.25 -10.47
C TYR A 40 0.86 12.33 -8.94
N PRO A 41 2.08 12.06 -8.42
CA PRO A 41 2.43 12.44 -7.06
C PRO A 41 2.14 13.92 -6.81
N GLY A 42 1.54 14.23 -5.66
CA GLY A 42 1.19 15.62 -5.31
C GLY A 42 -0.20 16.09 -5.78
N THR A 43 -0.95 15.30 -6.57
CA THR A 43 -2.32 15.66 -6.99
C THR A 43 -3.36 15.63 -5.87
N GLY A 44 -2.98 15.28 -4.64
CA GLY A 44 -3.87 15.30 -3.49
C GLY A 44 -4.66 14.00 -3.28
N LYS A 45 -4.27 12.88 -3.89
CA LYS A 45 -4.94 11.57 -3.75
C LYS A 45 -5.17 11.18 -2.29
N SER A 46 -4.11 11.15 -1.48
CA SER A 46 -4.21 10.81 -0.06
C SER A 46 -5.08 11.81 0.72
N SER A 47 -4.97 13.12 0.43
CA SER A 47 -5.80 14.15 1.06
C SER A 47 -7.29 13.96 0.73
N MET A 48 -7.61 13.61 -0.52
CA MET A 48 -8.97 13.31 -0.94
C MET A 48 -9.49 12.06 -0.22
N MET A 49 -8.72 11.00 -0.16
CA MET A 49 -9.09 9.76 0.54
C MET A 49 -9.30 9.99 2.05
N LYS A 50 -8.48 10.83 2.69
CA LYS A 50 -8.69 11.22 4.10
C LYS A 50 -10.00 11.99 4.29
N LYS A 51 -10.32 12.93 3.40
CA LYS A 51 -11.61 13.65 3.44
C LYS A 51 -12.79 12.69 3.22
N PHE A 52 -12.66 11.77 2.28
CA PHE A 52 -13.67 10.75 2.00
C PHE A 52 -13.92 9.86 3.23
N ALA A 53 -12.86 9.38 3.88
CA ALA A 53 -12.98 8.59 5.11
C ALA A 53 -13.69 9.39 6.23
N ASN A 54 -13.29 10.64 6.45
CA ASN A 54 -13.90 11.49 7.47
C ASN A 54 -15.39 11.74 7.19
N GLU A 55 -15.77 11.93 5.93
CA GLU A 55 -17.17 12.09 5.54
C GLU A 55 -17.98 10.81 5.77
N ALA A 56 -17.43 9.65 5.40
CA ALA A 56 -18.06 8.36 5.65
C ALA A 56 -18.33 8.15 7.16
N LEU A 57 -17.32 8.45 7.97
CA LEU A 57 -17.41 8.38 9.42
C LEU A 57 -18.45 9.33 10.00
N SER A 58 -18.54 10.57 9.49
CA SER A 58 -19.55 11.54 9.93
C SER A 58 -20.98 11.09 9.63
N ARG A 59 -21.13 10.21 8.64
CA ARG A 59 -22.42 9.60 8.27
C ARG A 59 -22.70 8.28 9.00
N GLY A 60 -21.81 7.85 9.89
CA GLY A 60 -21.98 6.65 10.72
C GLY A 60 -21.48 5.35 10.07
N PHE A 61 -20.75 5.42 8.97
CA PHE A 61 -20.10 4.25 8.38
C PHE A 61 -18.74 3.98 9.00
N ASP A 62 -18.38 2.72 9.19
CA ASP A 62 -17.03 2.32 9.54
C ASP A 62 -16.09 2.50 8.34
N ALA A 63 -14.88 3.03 8.61
CA ALA A 63 -13.84 3.19 7.59
C ALA A 63 -12.53 2.53 8.03
N GLN A 64 -11.98 1.67 7.19
CA GLN A 64 -10.65 1.09 7.36
C GLN A 64 -9.65 1.87 6.51
N LEU A 65 -8.58 2.36 7.16
CA LEU A 65 -7.50 3.08 6.50
C LEU A 65 -6.33 2.14 6.26
N VAL A 66 -5.83 2.12 5.02
CA VAL A 66 -4.63 1.37 4.66
C VAL A 66 -3.54 2.36 4.29
N TRP A 67 -2.45 2.30 5.02
CA TRP A 67 -1.37 3.26 4.96
C TRP A 67 -0.36 2.93 3.85
N CYS A 68 0.26 3.97 3.33
CA CYS A 68 1.35 3.82 2.37
C CYS A 68 2.57 3.18 3.04
N GLY A 69 3.16 2.19 2.37
CA GLY A 69 4.36 1.53 2.86
C GLY A 69 5.63 2.36 2.73
N LEU A 70 5.59 3.49 1.99
CA LEU A 70 6.73 4.38 1.75
C LEU A 70 6.60 5.72 2.48
N ASP A 71 5.39 6.14 2.81
CA ASP A 71 5.11 7.41 3.51
C ASP A 71 4.09 7.17 4.62
N SER A 72 4.54 7.21 5.86
CA SER A 72 3.71 7.01 7.05
C SER A 72 2.62 8.09 7.25
N ASN A 73 2.70 9.21 6.54
CA ASN A 73 1.71 10.29 6.58
C ASN A 73 0.67 10.17 5.46
N SER A 74 0.84 9.22 4.54
CA SER A 74 -0.05 9.00 3.41
C SER A 74 -0.89 7.76 3.60
N ILE A 75 -2.12 7.78 3.07
CA ILE A 75 -2.97 6.59 2.94
C ILE A 75 -3.10 6.23 1.47
N ASP A 76 -3.07 4.95 1.19
CA ASP A 76 -3.17 4.40 -0.16
C ASP A 76 -4.54 3.77 -0.43
N MET A 77 -5.35 3.49 0.63
CA MET A 77 -6.68 2.92 0.46
C MET A 77 -7.60 3.28 1.63
N VAL A 78 -8.88 3.47 1.33
CA VAL A 78 -9.99 3.50 2.30
C VAL A 78 -10.99 2.43 1.91
N ILE A 79 -11.41 1.63 2.88
CA ILE A 79 -12.43 0.59 2.71
C ILE A 79 -13.63 0.93 3.58
N LEU A 80 -14.81 0.87 3.02
CA LEU A 80 -16.09 0.94 3.73
C LEU A 80 -16.73 -0.45 3.69
N PRO A 81 -16.53 -1.28 4.74
CA PRO A 81 -16.91 -2.69 4.70
C PRO A 81 -18.42 -2.89 4.51
N GLU A 82 -19.24 -2.09 5.19
CA GLU A 82 -20.71 -2.16 5.12
C GLU A 82 -21.24 -1.89 3.70
N LEU A 83 -20.55 -1.04 2.95
CA LEU A 83 -20.89 -0.71 1.57
C LEU A 83 -20.18 -1.62 0.55
N LYS A 84 -19.33 -2.56 1.02
CA LYS A 84 -18.46 -3.38 0.16
C LYS A 84 -17.73 -2.55 -0.90
N PHE A 85 -17.26 -1.37 -0.49
CA PHE A 85 -16.66 -0.36 -1.33
C PHE A 85 -15.23 -0.05 -0.88
N CYS A 86 -14.35 0.23 -1.85
CA CYS A 86 -13.07 0.85 -1.55
C CYS A 86 -12.71 1.93 -2.57
N ILE A 87 -11.87 2.86 -2.10
CA ILE A 87 -11.18 3.84 -2.92
C ILE A 87 -9.68 3.67 -2.65
N PHE A 88 -8.84 3.62 -3.68
CA PHE A 88 -7.41 3.40 -3.48
C PHE A 88 -6.53 4.07 -4.55
N ASP A 89 -5.31 4.41 -4.15
CA ASP A 89 -4.28 4.89 -5.08
C ASP A 89 -3.86 3.74 -6.01
N SER A 90 -4.11 3.93 -7.29
CA SER A 90 -3.81 2.96 -8.34
C SER A 90 -2.76 3.50 -9.31
N THR A 91 -1.74 4.18 -8.75
CA THR A 91 -0.56 4.66 -9.46
C THR A 91 0.68 3.90 -9.01
N GLU A 92 1.82 4.08 -9.66
CA GLU A 92 3.05 3.40 -9.25
C GLU A 92 3.34 3.61 -7.75
N PRO A 93 3.76 2.56 -7.04
CA PRO A 93 4.09 1.22 -7.53
C PRO A 93 2.91 0.23 -7.65
N HIS A 94 1.67 0.63 -7.37
CA HIS A 94 0.45 -0.20 -7.29
C HIS A 94 -0.47 0.03 -8.49
N VAL A 95 0.03 -0.22 -9.69
CA VAL A 95 -0.74 0.06 -10.93
C VAL A 95 -1.77 -1.03 -11.18
N TYR A 96 -3.04 -0.67 -11.03
CA TYR A 96 -4.20 -1.52 -11.32
C TYR A 96 -5.16 -0.83 -12.28
N PHE A 97 -5.95 -1.62 -12.96
CA PHE A 97 -7.03 -1.18 -13.83
C PHE A 97 -8.32 -1.94 -13.49
N PRO A 98 -9.49 -1.38 -13.82
CA PRO A 98 -10.77 -2.08 -13.73
C PRO A 98 -10.72 -3.45 -14.39
N ASP A 99 -11.38 -4.41 -13.77
CA ASP A 99 -11.64 -5.72 -14.36
C ASP A 99 -12.93 -5.63 -15.19
N GLU A 100 -12.86 -5.95 -16.47
CA GLU A 100 -13.98 -5.89 -17.42
C GLU A 100 -15.17 -6.76 -16.97
N ASN A 101 -14.92 -7.78 -16.16
CA ASN A 101 -15.96 -8.66 -15.62
C ASN A 101 -16.60 -8.10 -14.33
N ARG A 102 -16.19 -6.93 -13.85
CA ARG A 102 -16.68 -6.31 -12.61
C ARG A 102 -17.33 -4.95 -12.91
N SER A 103 -18.64 -4.90 -12.92
CA SER A 103 -19.41 -3.67 -13.18
C SER A 103 -19.26 -2.59 -12.10
N GLY A 104 -18.68 -2.94 -10.95
CA GLY A 104 -18.47 -2.00 -9.85
C GLY A 104 -17.08 -1.36 -9.83
N ASP A 105 -16.25 -1.60 -10.83
CA ASP A 105 -14.92 -1.01 -10.94
C ASP A 105 -14.97 0.28 -11.76
N GLU A 106 -14.47 1.38 -11.18
CA GLU A 106 -14.45 2.70 -11.81
C GLU A 106 -13.09 3.36 -11.67
N ILE A 107 -12.71 4.20 -12.63
CA ILE A 107 -11.52 5.05 -12.56
C ILE A 107 -11.94 6.49 -12.26
N PHE A 108 -11.27 7.10 -11.27
CA PHE A 108 -11.26 8.54 -11.08
C PHE A 108 -9.86 9.07 -11.31
N ASP A 109 -9.68 9.80 -12.40
CA ASP A 109 -8.39 10.34 -12.80
C ASP A 109 -8.25 11.81 -12.37
N MET A 110 -7.53 12.03 -11.28
CA MET A 110 -7.28 13.37 -10.74
C MET A 110 -6.40 14.22 -11.67
N ALA A 111 -5.58 13.59 -12.52
CA ALA A 111 -4.76 14.36 -13.46
C ALA A 111 -5.61 15.13 -14.47
N LYS A 112 -6.80 14.63 -14.82
CA LYS A 112 -7.74 15.34 -15.70
C LYS A 112 -8.30 16.64 -15.12
N HIS A 113 -8.16 16.83 -13.82
CA HIS A 113 -8.59 18.02 -13.09
C HIS A 113 -7.42 18.92 -12.68
N CYS A 114 -6.20 18.58 -13.09
CA CYS A 114 -5.00 19.36 -12.92
C CYS A 114 -4.63 19.96 -14.29
N HIS A 115 -4.30 21.25 -14.31
CA HIS A 115 -3.92 21.95 -15.54
C HIS A 115 -2.52 22.56 -15.36
N PRO A 116 -1.47 21.72 -15.31
CA PRO A 116 -0.11 22.22 -15.17
C PRO A 116 0.28 23.02 -16.42
N THR A 117 1.10 24.05 -16.24
CA THR A 117 1.79 24.73 -17.33
C THR A 117 2.81 23.79 -17.97
N GLU A 118 3.27 24.09 -19.18
CA GLU A 118 4.29 23.30 -19.89
C GLU A 118 5.58 23.12 -19.06
N VAL A 119 5.98 24.16 -18.32
CA VAL A 119 7.14 24.13 -17.43
C VAL A 119 6.91 23.18 -16.24
N GLU A 120 5.73 23.23 -15.65
CA GLU A 120 5.35 22.35 -14.54
C GLU A 120 5.27 20.89 -15.02
N GLU A 121 4.71 20.63 -16.19
CA GLU A 121 4.65 19.28 -16.76
C GLU A 121 6.04 18.69 -16.99
N THR A 122 6.96 19.46 -17.54
CA THR A 122 8.37 19.07 -17.71
C THR A 122 9.03 18.75 -16.37
N ASN A 123 8.76 19.55 -15.33
CA ASN A 123 9.26 19.29 -13.98
C ASN A 123 8.65 18.02 -13.36
N ILE A 124 7.35 17.80 -13.54
CA ILE A 124 6.67 16.57 -13.08
C ILE A 124 7.32 15.35 -13.70
N GLN A 125 7.53 15.34 -15.03
CA GLN A 125 8.17 14.24 -15.73
C GLN A 125 9.58 13.95 -15.22
N ARG A 126 10.37 14.99 -14.96
CA ARG A 126 11.72 14.87 -14.39
C ARG A 126 11.68 14.28 -12.99
N ILE A 127 10.75 14.70 -12.14
CA ILE A 127 10.58 14.17 -10.77
C ILE A 127 10.16 12.70 -10.82
N VAL A 128 9.22 12.34 -11.69
CA VAL A 128 8.78 10.95 -11.89
C VAL A 128 9.94 10.06 -12.34
N ALA A 129 10.78 10.54 -13.26
CA ALA A 129 11.97 9.80 -13.71
C ALA A 129 12.96 9.59 -12.55
N ASN A 130 13.23 10.62 -11.75
CA ASN A 130 14.07 10.51 -10.56
C ASN A 130 13.50 9.53 -9.53
N TYR A 131 12.19 9.56 -9.28
CA TYR A 131 11.51 8.60 -8.40
C TYR A 131 11.75 7.16 -8.86
N LYS A 132 11.55 6.87 -10.15
CA LYS A 132 11.79 5.54 -10.73
C LYS A 132 13.25 5.08 -10.56
N ALA A 133 14.20 5.97 -10.76
CA ALA A 133 15.61 5.68 -10.56
C ALA A 133 15.91 5.35 -9.08
N MET A 134 15.38 6.13 -8.14
CA MET A 134 15.54 5.88 -6.70
C MET A 134 14.91 4.55 -6.28
N MET A 135 13.73 4.20 -6.80
CA MET A 135 13.08 2.92 -6.53
C MET A 135 13.91 1.72 -7.05
N ALA A 136 14.56 1.88 -8.20
CA ALA A 136 15.48 0.85 -8.73
C ALA A 136 16.68 0.65 -7.81
N ILE A 137 17.27 1.72 -7.31
CA ILE A 137 18.39 1.69 -6.34
C ILE A 137 17.93 1.04 -5.03
N ALA A 138 16.78 1.44 -4.50
CA ALA A 138 16.22 0.88 -3.27
C ALA A 138 15.98 -0.64 -3.38
N LYS A 139 15.51 -1.11 -4.54
CA LYS A 139 15.39 -2.55 -4.82
C LYS A 139 16.74 -3.28 -4.79
N GLN A 140 17.80 -2.67 -5.32
CA GLN A 140 19.15 -3.26 -5.26
C GLN A 140 19.64 -3.40 -3.80
N PHE A 141 19.42 -2.38 -2.96
CA PHE A 141 19.74 -2.46 -1.53
C PHE A 141 18.91 -3.54 -0.82
N ALA A 142 17.62 -3.68 -1.15
CA ALA A 142 16.79 -4.74 -0.59
C ALA A 142 17.30 -6.15 -0.98
N LEU A 143 17.81 -6.32 -2.20
CA LEU A 143 18.47 -7.56 -2.63
C LEU A 143 19.74 -7.83 -1.82
N GLN A 144 20.62 -6.84 -1.67
CA GLN A 144 21.86 -6.98 -0.88
C GLN A 144 21.54 -7.32 0.57
N TYR A 145 20.58 -6.61 1.18
CA TYR A 145 20.11 -6.93 2.53
C TYR A 145 19.66 -8.38 2.67
N ALA A 146 18.86 -8.88 1.73
CA ALA A 146 18.38 -10.26 1.77
C ALA A 146 19.50 -11.31 1.56
N GLU A 147 20.58 -10.94 0.88
CA GLU A 147 21.77 -11.80 0.75
C GLU A 147 22.55 -11.87 2.08
N GLU A 148 22.76 -10.76 2.74
CA GLU A 148 23.42 -10.71 4.05
C GLU A 148 22.58 -11.41 5.13
N GLU A 149 21.26 -11.18 5.14
CA GLU A 149 20.36 -11.87 6.06
C GLU A 149 20.42 -13.39 5.88
N ARG A 150 20.48 -13.88 4.64
CA ARG A 150 20.64 -15.33 4.37
C ARG A 150 21.94 -15.91 4.92
N LYS A 151 23.05 -15.14 4.89
CA LYS A 151 24.31 -15.56 5.48
C LYS A 151 24.21 -15.68 7.00
N ILE A 152 23.61 -14.66 7.65
CA ILE A 152 23.36 -14.68 9.09
C ILE A 152 22.48 -15.88 9.45
N ARG A 153 21.38 -16.09 8.73
CA ARG A 153 20.45 -17.20 8.95
C ARG A 153 21.17 -18.55 8.90
N LYS A 154 22.00 -18.80 7.88
CA LYS A 154 22.80 -20.03 7.79
C LYS A 154 23.72 -20.25 8.97
N MET A 155 24.32 -19.17 9.49
CA MET A 155 25.21 -19.25 10.67
C MET A 155 24.40 -19.57 11.94
N VAL A 156 23.23 -18.94 12.09
CA VAL A 156 22.34 -19.19 13.22
C VAL A 156 21.76 -20.59 13.17
N ASP A 157 21.29 -21.05 12.00
CA ASP A 157 20.76 -22.41 11.80
C ASP A 157 21.80 -23.48 12.15
N ALA A 158 23.07 -23.26 11.78
CA ALA A 158 24.15 -24.17 12.10
C ALA A 158 24.49 -24.23 13.61
N ALA A 159 24.15 -23.18 14.36
CA ALA A 159 24.37 -23.08 15.80
C ALA A 159 23.12 -23.42 16.63
N LEU A 160 21.97 -23.62 15.98
CA LEU A 160 20.70 -23.85 16.65
C LEU A 160 20.60 -25.27 17.21
N ASN A 161 20.24 -25.40 18.49
CA ASN A 161 19.86 -26.67 19.08
C ASN A 161 18.35 -26.89 18.88
N GLU A 162 17.97 -27.57 17.79
CA GLU A 162 16.56 -27.80 17.43
C GLU A 162 15.82 -28.62 18.49
N GLU A 163 16.47 -29.59 19.15
CA GLU A 163 15.85 -30.40 20.19
C GLU A 163 15.41 -29.57 21.39
N GLU A 164 16.33 -28.72 21.89
CA GLU A 164 16.03 -27.82 23.01
C GLU A 164 14.99 -26.78 22.63
N LEU A 165 15.04 -26.22 21.41
CA LEU A 165 14.05 -25.29 20.91
C LEU A 165 12.66 -25.93 20.88
N ASN A 166 12.53 -27.11 20.30
CA ASN A 166 11.26 -27.82 20.20
C ASN A 166 10.68 -28.16 21.58
N LYS A 167 11.53 -28.56 22.52
CA LYS A 167 11.15 -28.81 23.90
C LYS A 167 10.62 -27.59 24.62
N ARG A 168 11.23 -26.43 24.38
CA ARG A 168 10.77 -25.15 24.96
C ARG A 168 9.49 -24.67 24.31
N THR A 169 9.39 -24.79 22.97
CA THR A 169 8.19 -24.37 22.24
C THR A 169 6.97 -25.21 22.65
N ALA A 170 7.13 -26.53 22.83
CA ALA A 170 6.02 -27.39 23.28
C ALA A 170 5.41 -26.92 24.61
N LYS A 171 6.24 -26.43 25.54
CA LYS A 171 5.79 -25.91 26.85
C LYS A 171 4.98 -24.62 26.78
N LEU A 172 4.97 -23.91 25.63
CA LEU A 172 4.17 -22.69 25.46
C LEU A 172 2.69 -22.99 25.16
N PHE A 173 2.39 -24.24 24.82
CA PHE A 173 1.04 -24.69 24.46
C PHE A 173 0.43 -25.65 25.51
N GLU A 174 1.12 -25.89 26.62
CA GLU A 174 0.63 -26.56 27.82
C GLU A 174 0.04 -25.51 28.80
#